data_394093afd08281a426ebbbe019a04e89
#
_entry.id   394093afd08281a426ebbbe019a04e89
#
_cell.length_a   1.000
_cell.length_b   1.000
_cell.length_c   1.000
_cell.angle_alpha   90.00
_cell.angle_beta   90.00
_cell.angle_gamma   90.00
#
_symmetry.space_group_name_H-M   'P 1'
#
loop_
_entity.id
_entity.type
_entity.pdbx_description
1 polymer ?
#
loop_
_entity_poly.entity_id
_entity_poly.type
_entity_poly.pdbx_seq_one_letter_code
_entity_poly.pdbx_strand_id
1 'polypeptide(L)'
;MLFRSFGDGINDDVKGVQYMASNLPEVCIGISCSKNFGLYRERVGAALMVVSDKKIHKLVEENLKSFNRVTFSFPPDYGASLVEIILGGNNSQNKELIHLWEKELNSMRNGMLELRKLLSDSLRRSTNSTRFDFIERHRGMFSLMGLSADQVARLRTEFGIYMVGDSRINIAGLNKDQIDYFSSSIASVI
;
A
#
# COMPACT_ATOMS: atom_id res chain seq x y z
N MET A 1 8.09 2.12 2.29
CA MET A 1 6.80 2.80 2.02
C MET A 1 5.68 1.83 2.39
N LEU A 2 5.07 2.02 3.55
CA LEU A 2 3.88 1.27 3.95
C LEU A 2 2.69 1.90 3.26
N PHE A 3 2.01 1.15 2.40
CA PHE A 3 0.74 1.59 1.85
C PHE A 3 -0.27 1.58 3.01
N ARG A 4 -0.55 2.77 3.51
CA ARG A 4 -1.52 2.98 4.58
C ARG A 4 -2.88 2.48 4.16
N SER A 5 -3.67 2.10 5.14
CA SER A 5 -5.00 1.50 5.03
C SER A 5 -5.03 -0.02 4.80
N PHE A 6 -3.88 -0.68 4.65
CA PHE A 6 -3.76 -2.14 4.54
C PHE A 6 -2.85 -2.74 5.61
N GLY A 7 -2.65 -2.04 6.72
CA GLY A 7 -2.00 -2.54 7.93
C GLY A 7 -2.98 -3.23 8.88
N ASP A 8 -3.05 -2.75 10.09
CA ASP A 8 -3.96 -3.27 11.12
C ASP A 8 -5.30 -2.49 11.19
N GLY A 9 -5.39 -1.34 10.50
CA GLY A 9 -6.58 -0.50 10.37
C GLY A 9 -6.22 0.95 10.05
N ILE A 10 -7.21 1.74 9.60
CA ILE A 10 -6.99 3.15 9.22
C ILE A 10 -6.39 3.95 10.39
N ASN A 11 -6.94 3.76 11.59
CA ASN A 11 -6.50 4.47 12.79
C ASN A 11 -5.13 4.01 13.29
N ASP A 12 -4.78 2.74 13.10
CA ASP A 12 -3.47 2.21 13.46
C ASP A 12 -2.40 2.63 12.45
N ASP A 13 -2.74 2.61 11.18
CA ASP A 13 -1.83 2.96 10.09
C ASP A 13 -1.42 4.43 10.08
N VAL A 14 -2.22 5.32 10.67
CA VAL A 14 -1.93 6.75 10.75
C VAL A 14 -1.05 7.13 11.95
N LYS A 15 -0.95 6.28 12.97
CA LYS A 15 -0.22 6.58 14.24
C LYS A 15 1.21 7.05 14.02
N GLY A 16 1.94 6.41 13.11
CA GLY A 16 3.33 6.81 12.82
C GLY A 16 3.46 8.22 12.24
N VAL A 17 2.51 8.64 11.39
CA VAL A 17 2.48 10.01 10.86
C VAL A 17 2.07 11.00 11.92
N GLN A 18 1.06 10.66 12.72
CA GLN A 18 0.64 11.50 13.83
C GLN A 18 1.79 11.72 14.81
N TYR A 19 2.53 10.65 15.14
CA TYR A 19 3.69 10.75 16.00
C TYR A 19 4.76 11.69 15.42
N MET A 20 5.13 11.54 14.15
CA MET A 20 6.10 12.42 13.51
C MET A 20 5.60 13.87 13.45
N ALA A 21 4.36 14.08 13.05
CA ALA A 21 3.75 15.42 12.96
C ALA A 21 3.66 16.14 14.32
N SER A 22 3.53 15.38 15.41
CA SER A 22 3.45 15.94 16.76
C SER A 22 4.81 16.20 17.41
N ASN A 23 5.89 15.56 16.94
CA ASN A 23 7.20 15.60 17.62
C ASN A 23 8.30 16.26 16.78
N LEU A 24 8.09 16.46 15.48
CA LEU A 24 9.07 17.08 14.61
C LEU A 24 8.62 18.50 14.22
N PRO A 25 9.56 19.46 14.12
CA PRO A 25 9.23 20.84 13.76
C PRO A 25 8.69 20.96 12.33
N GLU A 26 9.11 20.08 11.44
CA GLU A 26 8.72 20.08 10.04
C GLU A 26 8.56 18.63 9.55
N VAL A 27 7.45 18.33 8.86
CA VAL A 27 7.18 17.02 8.26
C VAL A 27 6.54 17.18 6.88
N CYS A 28 7.15 16.54 5.88
CA CYS A 28 6.54 16.40 4.56
C CYS A 28 5.84 15.05 4.44
N ILE A 29 4.57 15.05 4.08
CA ILE A 29 3.74 13.86 3.99
C ILE A 29 3.18 13.75 2.58
N GLY A 30 3.52 12.65 1.88
CA GLY A 30 2.89 12.28 0.62
C GLY A 30 1.84 11.20 0.83
N ILE A 31 0.63 11.44 0.34
CA ILE A 31 -0.48 10.49 0.39
C ILE A 31 -0.83 10.09 -1.04
N SER A 32 -1.07 8.80 -1.28
CA SER A 32 -1.52 8.30 -2.57
C SER A 32 -2.90 7.66 -2.45
N CYS A 33 -3.79 7.98 -3.36
CA CYS A 33 -5.12 7.37 -3.48
C CYS A 33 -5.14 6.15 -4.43
N SER A 34 -4.00 5.77 -4.98
CA SER A 34 -3.92 4.68 -5.96
C SER A 34 -4.42 3.34 -5.43
N LYS A 35 -4.17 3.02 -4.15
CA LYS A 35 -4.48 1.70 -3.58
C LYS A 35 -5.79 1.72 -2.78
N ASN A 36 -5.90 2.63 -1.84
CA ASN A 36 -7.02 2.71 -0.90
C ASN A 36 -8.34 3.22 -1.52
N PHE A 37 -8.27 3.85 -2.69
CA PHE A 37 -9.43 4.23 -3.51
C PHE A 37 -9.46 3.50 -4.87
N GLY A 38 -8.47 2.67 -5.19
CA GLY A 38 -8.37 2.03 -6.49
C GLY A 38 -8.08 2.98 -7.67
N LEU A 39 -7.72 4.23 -7.41
CA LEU A 39 -7.53 5.28 -8.42
C LEU A 39 -6.12 5.27 -9.01
N TYR A 40 -5.72 4.13 -9.60
CA TYR A 40 -4.35 3.97 -10.12
C TYR A 40 -4.03 4.87 -11.30
N ARG A 41 -4.99 5.04 -12.21
CA ARG A 41 -4.82 5.80 -13.46
C ARG A 41 -5.00 7.29 -13.27
N GLU A 42 -5.82 7.69 -12.30
CA GLU A 42 -6.18 9.09 -12.05
C GLU A 42 -5.01 9.91 -11.47
N ARG A 43 -3.92 9.25 -11.04
CA ARG A 43 -2.71 9.89 -10.53
C ARG A 43 -2.99 10.89 -9.39
N VAL A 44 -3.92 10.54 -8.50
CA VAL A 44 -4.40 11.39 -7.42
C VAL A 44 -3.76 11.03 -6.07
N GLY A 45 -3.52 12.06 -5.30
CA GLY A 45 -2.97 12.01 -3.96
C GLY A 45 -2.95 13.39 -3.33
N ALA A 46 -2.31 13.51 -2.18
CA ALA A 46 -2.14 14.79 -1.49
C ALA A 46 -0.69 14.94 -0.98
N ALA A 47 -0.19 16.15 -1.01
CA ALA A 47 1.03 16.56 -0.33
C ALA A 47 0.66 17.49 0.83
N LEU A 48 1.15 17.15 2.04
CA LEU A 48 0.92 17.95 3.23
C LEU A 48 2.26 18.35 3.83
N MET A 49 2.36 19.59 4.27
CA MET A 49 3.51 20.09 5.02
C MET A 49 3.05 20.49 6.41
N VAL A 50 3.63 19.86 7.43
CA VAL A 50 3.50 20.29 8.81
C VAL A 50 4.66 21.21 9.12
N VAL A 51 4.39 22.39 9.65
CA VAL A 51 5.40 23.38 10.07
C VAL A 51 5.02 23.93 11.42
N SER A 52 6.01 24.13 12.30
CA SER A 52 5.79 24.64 13.66
C SER A 52 5.58 26.16 13.70
N ASP A 53 6.15 26.91 12.75
CA ASP A 53 6.02 28.36 12.68
C ASP A 53 4.86 28.77 11.76
N LYS A 54 3.82 29.33 12.37
CA LYS A 54 2.65 29.87 11.65
C LYS A 54 3.00 30.98 10.66
N LYS A 55 4.11 31.69 10.85
CA LYS A 55 4.52 32.77 9.95
C LYS A 55 4.96 32.27 8.59
N ILE A 56 5.54 31.06 8.55
CA ILE A 56 6.00 30.45 7.28
C ILE A 56 4.91 29.60 6.60
N HIS A 57 3.79 29.32 7.26
CA HIS A 57 2.73 28.49 6.72
C HIS A 57 2.26 28.95 5.34
N LYS A 58 1.96 30.26 5.19
CA LYS A 58 1.53 30.81 3.92
C LYS A 58 2.62 30.73 2.84
N LEU A 59 3.87 30.97 3.21
CA LEU A 59 5.01 30.87 2.30
C LEU A 59 5.18 29.41 1.79
N VAL A 60 5.05 28.43 2.67
CA VAL A 60 5.12 27.00 2.31
C VAL A 60 3.98 26.63 1.37
N GLU A 61 2.76 27.06 1.66
CA GLU A 61 1.60 26.84 0.79
C GLU A 61 1.80 27.45 -0.61
N GLU A 62 2.27 28.70 -0.69
CA GLU A 62 2.55 29.36 -1.95
C GLU A 62 3.66 28.67 -2.75
N ASN A 63 4.71 28.19 -2.08
CA ASN A 63 5.76 27.40 -2.73
C ASN A 63 5.23 26.07 -3.28
N LEU A 64 4.40 25.34 -2.52
CA LEU A 64 3.77 24.10 -3.01
C LEU A 64 2.89 24.37 -4.25
N LYS A 65 2.10 25.45 -4.23
CA LYS A 65 1.30 25.88 -5.39
C LYS A 65 2.19 26.23 -6.59
N SER A 66 3.29 26.94 -6.35
CA SER A 66 4.26 27.28 -7.40
C SER A 66 4.91 26.06 -8.03
N PHE A 67 5.36 25.10 -7.21
CA PHE A 67 5.90 23.81 -7.69
C PHE A 67 4.88 23.04 -8.53
N ASN A 68 3.64 22.98 -8.06
CA ASN A 68 2.58 22.33 -8.83
C ASN A 68 2.37 23.04 -10.18
N ARG A 69 2.35 24.37 -10.17
CA ARG A 69 2.19 25.17 -11.38
C ARG A 69 3.31 24.95 -12.40
N VAL A 70 4.56 24.84 -11.94
CA VAL A 70 5.73 24.66 -12.82
C VAL A 70 5.80 23.22 -13.35
N THR A 71 5.40 22.23 -12.56
CA THR A 71 5.51 20.80 -12.93
C THR A 71 4.34 20.33 -13.78
N PHE A 72 3.11 20.62 -13.39
CA PHE A 72 1.90 20.08 -14.01
C PHE A 72 0.98 21.16 -14.57
N SER A 73 1.19 22.43 -14.20
CA SER A 73 0.30 23.56 -14.49
C SER A 73 -1.09 23.37 -13.84
N PHE A 74 -2.03 22.76 -14.54
CA PHE A 74 -3.34 22.36 -14.05
C PHE A 74 -3.52 20.86 -14.28
N PRO A 75 -3.27 20.02 -13.27
CA PRO A 75 -3.56 18.59 -13.38
C PRO A 75 -5.08 18.38 -13.49
N PRO A 76 -5.53 17.29 -14.12
CA PRO A 76 -6.93 16.90 -14.10
C PRO A 76 -7.45 16.78 -12.67
N ASP A 77 -8.65 17.30 -12.41
CA ASP A 77 -9.26 17.30 -11.07
C ASP A 77 -10.17 16.09 -10.79
N TYR A 78 -10.48 15.31 -11.83
CA TYR A 78 -11.42 14.19 -11.74
C TYR A 78 -11.11 13.22 -10.56
N GLY A 79 -9.86 12.80 -10.41
CA GLY A 79 -9.47 11.91 -9.32
C GLY A 79 -9.62 12.57 -7.94
N ALA A 80 -9.30 13.85 -7.81
CA ALA A 80 -9.47 14.60 -6.56
C ALA A 80 -10.96 14.79 -6.24
N SER A 81 -11.79 15.09 -7.22
CA SER A 81 -13.24 15.22 -7.08
C SER A 81 -13.89 13.92 -6.61
N LEU A 82 -13.44 12.74 -7.10
CA LEU A 82 -13.93 11.46 -6.61
C LEU A 82 -13.63 11.27 -5.11
N VAL A 83 -12.43 11.62 -4.68
CA VAL A 83 -12.04 11.54 -3.26
C VAL A 83 -12.85 12.53 -2.43
N GLU A 84 -13.07 13.75 -2.93
CA GLU A 84 -13.86 14.78 -2.27
C GLU A 84 -15.33 14.34 -2.12
N ILE A 85 -15.94 13.75 -3.13
CA ILE A 85 -17.31 13.22 -3.06
C ILE A 85 -17.43 12.18 -1.94
N ILE A 86 -16.42 11.32 -1.75
CA ILE A 86 -16.46 10.29 -0.71
C ILE A 86 -16.17 10.87 0.67
N LEU A 87 -15.13 11.69 0.81
CA LEU A 87 -14.61 12.14 2.10
C LEU A 87 -14.99 13.58 2.49
N GLY A 88 -15.36 14.41 1.54
CA GLY A 88 -15.39 15.87 1.70
C GLY A 88 -16.64 16.45 2.36
N GLY A 89 -17.67 15.68 2.64
CA GLY A 89 -18.93 16.21 3.15
C GLY A 89 -19.29 15.76 4.56
N ASN A 90 -20.11 16.57 5.25
CA ASN A 90 -20.65 16.27 6.58
C ASN A 90 -22.14 15.89 6.59
N ASN A 91 -22.76 15.74 5.40
CA ASN A 91 -24.17 15.33 5.30
C ASN A 91 -24.34 13.81 5.46
N SER A 92 -25.59 13.35 5.55
CA SER A 92 -25.90 11.92 5.74
C SER A 92 -25.38 11.04 4.59
N GLN A 93 -25.47 11.52 3.35
CA GLN A 93 -25.02 10.80 2.17
C GLN A 93 -23.49 10.57 2.18
N ASN A 94 -22.70 11.57 2.56
CA ASN A 94 -21.25 11.41 2.68
C ASN A 94 -20.88 10.42 3.79
N LYS A 95 -21.60 10.41 4.91
CA LYS A 95 -21.38 9.42 5.98
C LYS A 95 -21.61 7.98 5.49
N GLU A 96 -22.61 7.78 4.65
CA GLU A 96 -22.88 6.48 4.04
C GLU A 96 -21.76 6.08 3.07
N LEU A 97 -21.29 7.00 2.22
CA LEU A 97 -20.18 6.74 1.30
C LEU A 97 -18.87 6.44 2.04
N ILE A 98 -18.54 7.17 3.10
CA ILE A 98 -17.38 6.90 3.96
C ILE A 98 -17.49 5.49 4.56
N HIS A 99 -18.65 5.14 5.12
CA HIS A 99 -18.86 3.82 5.70
C HIS A 99 -18.71 2.69 4.68
N LEU A 100 -19.27 2.88 3.47
CA LEU A 100 -19.12 1.91 2.37
C LEU A 100 -17.65 1.75 1.97
N TRP A 101 -16.93 2.85 1.78
CA TRP A 101 -15.50 2.85 1.46
C TRP A 101 -14.67 2.14 2.54
N GLU A 102 -14.93 2.43 3.82
CA GLU A 102 -14.25 1.76 4.94
C GLU A 102 -14.53 0.25 4.96
N LYS A 103 -15.76 -0.15 4.70
CA LYS A 103 -16.15 -1.57 4.62
C LYS A 103 -15.42 -2.30 3.50
N GLU A 104 -15.37 -1.71 2.30
CA GLU A 104 -14.62 -2.29 1.17
C GLU A 104 -13.12 -2.37 1.46
N LEU A 105 -12.54 -1.32 2.03
CA LEU A 105 -11.13 -1.27 2.40
C LEU A 105 -10.78 -2.35 3.44
N ASN A 106 -11.63 -2.53 4.45
CA ASN A 106 -11.49 -3.57 5.45
C ASN A 106 -11.61 -4.98 4.84
N SER A 107 -12.52 -5.17 3.89
CA SER A 107 -12.67 -6.43 3.16
C SER A 107 -11.41 -6.78 2.36
N MET A 108 -10.86 -5.82 1.61
CA MET A 108 -9.59 -6.00 0.88
C MET A 108 -8.42 -6.32 1.81
N ARG A 109 -8.31 -5.60 2.94
CA ARG A 109 -7.27 -5.85 3.95
C ARG A 109 -7.35 -7.27 4.51
N ASN A 110 -8.55 -7.69 4.92
CA ASN A 110 -8.76 -9.00 5.52
C ASN A 110 -8.46 -10.13 4.51
N GLY A 111 -8.85 -9.96 3.25
CA GLY A 111 -8.49 -10.89 2.18
C GLY A 111 -6.97 -11.03 2.00
N MET A 112 -6.23 -9.93 2.06
CA MET A 112 -4.76 -9.99 2.00
C MET A 112 -4.14 -10.66 3.22
N LEU A 113 -4.67 -10.45 4.42
CA LEU A 113 -4.19 -11.11 5.64
C LEU A 113 -4.43 -12.62 5.57
N GLU A 114 -5.59 -13.04 5.07
CA GLU A 114 -5.89 -14.46 4.83
C GLU A 114 -4.90 -15.08 3.81
N LEU A 115 -4.67 -14.40 2.68
CA LEU A 115 -3.69 -14.87 1.68
C LEU A 115 -2.27 -14.97 2.25
N ARG A 116 -1.85 -14.05 3.11
CA ARG A 116 -0.57 -14.10 3.80
C ARG A 116 -0.43 -15.31 4.68
N LYS A 117 -1.49 -15.62 5.45
CA LYS A 117 -1.52 -16.79 6.30
C LYS A 117 -1.45 -18.07 5.47
N LEU A 118 -2.30 -18.22 4.46
CA LEU A 118 -2.31 -19.37 3.57
C LEU A 118 -0.95 -19.59 2.89
N LEU A 119 -0.34 -18.51 2.39
CA LEU A 119 0.98 -18.58 1.77
C LEU A 119 2.08 -18.99 2.76
N SER A 120 2.10 -18.40 3.95
CA SER A 120 3.07 -18.74 4.99
C SER A 120 2.96 -20.20 5.41
N ASP A 121 1.74 -20.69 5.65
CA ASP A 121 1.48 -22.08 6.01
C ASP A 121 1.88 -23.07 4.90
N SER A 122 1.59 -22.73 3.64
CA SER A 122 1.96 -23.54 2.49
C SER A 122 3.48 -23.60 2.28
N LEU A 123 4.16 -22.46 2.37
CA LEU A 123 5.62 -22.39 2.28
C LEU A 123 6.29 -23.16 3.41
N ARG A 124 5.79 -23.09 4.64
CA ARG A 124 6.30 -23.87 5.78
C ARG A 124 6.22 -25.36 5.50
N ARG A 125 5.08 -25.84 4.97
CA ARG A 125 4.91 -27.26 4.59
C ARG A 125 5.86 -27.66 3.46
N SER A 126 5.92 -26.87 2.38
CA SER A 126 6.68 -27.19 1.18
C SER A 126 8.20 -27.16 1.40
N THR A 127 8.69 -26.24 2.24
CA THR A 127 10.12 -26.07 2.51
C THR A 127 10.61 -26.77 3.77
N ASN A 128 9.69 -27.29 4.58
CA ASN A 128 9.96 -27.80 5.93
C ASN A 128 10.80 -26.81 6.78
N SER A 129 10.49 -25.51 6.68
CA SER A 129 11.26 -24.42 7.28
C SER A 129 10.37 -23.27 7.73
N THR A 130 10.80 -22.58 8.78
CA THR A 130 10.16 -21.34 9.27
C THR A 130 10.67 -20.08 8.58
N ARG A 131 11.54 -20.24 7.57
CA ARG A 131 12.20 -19.13 6.86
C ARG A 131 11.22 -18.06 6.36
N PHE A 132 10.01 -18.44 5.94
CA PHE A 132 9.02 -17.56 5.34
C PHE A 132 7.89 -17.14 6.28
N ASP A 133 7.93 -17.48 7.57
CA ASP A 133 6.90 -17.15 8.56
C ASP A 133 6.67 -15.64 8.74
N PHE A 134 7.67 -14.84 8.38
CA PHE A 134 7.56 -13.38 8.40
C PHE A 134 6.45 -12.85 7.48
N ILE A 135 6.06 -13.60 6.42
CA ILE A 135 5.03 -13.20 5.46
C ILE A 135 3.68 -13.00 6.16
N GLU A 136 3.31 -13.87 7.10
CA GLU A 136 2.09 -13.75 7.89
C GLU A 136 2.09 -12.47 8.75
N ARG A 137 3.26 -12.10 9.29
CA ARG A 137 3.42 -10.91 10.14
C ARG A 137 3.50 -9.61 9.37
N HIS A 138 3.87 -9.65 8.09
CA HIS A 138 3.92 -8.46 7.24
C HIS A 138 2.53 -7.90 6.96
N ARG A 139 2.48 -6.61 6.64
CA ARG A 139 1.26 -5.87 6.29
C ARG A 139 1.41 -5.19 4.93
N GLY A 140 0.28 -4.77 4.36
CA GLY A 140 0.24 -4.12 3.06
C GLY A 140 0.20 -5.11 1.89
N MET A 141 0.31 -4.61 0.68
CA MET A 141 0.11 -5.38 -0.55
C MET A 141 1.33 -6.21 -0.97
N PHE A 142 2.51 -5.91 -0.46
CA PHE A 142 3.77 -6.47 -0.98
C PHE A 142 4.57 -7.15 0.13
N SER A 143 5.35 -8.17 -0.27
CA SER A 143 6.41 -8.76 0.54
C SER A 143 7.64 -9.04 -0.32
N LEU A 144 8.82 -8.89 0.28
CA LEU A 144 10.08 -9.38 -0.29
C LEU A 144 10.27 -10.82 0.20
N MET A 145 10.49 -11.74 -0.74
CA MET A 145 10.68 -13.17 -0.42
C MET A 145 12.10 -13.49 0.06
N GLY A 146 13.06 -12.63 -0.23
CA GLY A 146 14.47 -12.86 0.09
C GLY A 146 15.11 -13.98 -0.76
N LEU A 147 14.66 -14.10 -2.01
CA LEU A 147 15.24 -14.99 -3.00
C LEU A 147 16.35 -14.27 -3.75
N SER A 148 17.37 -15.01 -4.17
CA SER A 148 18.43 -14.49 -5.06
C SER A 148 17.90 -14.25 -6.48
N ALA A 149 18.63 -13.45 -7.27
CA ALA A 149 18.30 -13.20 -8.66
C ALA A 149 18.26 -14.51 -9.49
N ASP A 150 19.18 -15.45 -9.22
CA ASP A 150 19.19 -16.74 -9.89
C ASP A 150 17.99 -17.59 -9.54
N GLN A 151 17.54 -17.60 -8.27
CA GLN A 151 16.33 -18.30 -7.86
C GLN A 151 15.09 -17.68 -8.52
N VAL A 152 15.01 -16.35 -8.63
CA VAL A 152 13.95 -15.67 -9.36
C VAL A 152 13.96 -16.01 -10.85
N ALA A 153 15.13 -16.10 -11.48
CA ALA A 153 15.27 -16.51 -12.86
C ALA A 153 14.80 -17.96 -13.08
N ARG A 154 15.17 -18.88 -12.18
CA ARG A 154 14.72 -20.28 -12.22
C ARG A 154 13.20 -20.39 -12.05
N LEU A 155 12.59 -19.65 -11.14
CA LEU A 155 11.12 -19.62 -11.00
C LEU A 155 10.44 -19.24 -12.32
N ARG A 156 11.00 -18.31 -13.06
CA ARG A 156 10.48 -17.89 -14.36
C ARG A 156 10.65 -18.96 -15.43
N THR A 157 11.86 -19.53 -15.55
CA THR A 157 12.20 -20.46 -16.65
C THR A 157 11.69 -21.87 -16.44
N GLU A 158 11.71 -22.38 -15.19
CA GLU A 158 11.34 -23.74 -14.86
C GLU A 158 9.86 -23.88 -14.48
N PHE A 159 9.26 -22.83 -13.88
CA PHE A 159 7.90 -22.89 -13.32
C PHE A 159 6.91 -21.85 -13.89
N GLY A 160 7.34 -20.98 -14.80
CA GLY A 160 6.47 -19.95 -15.38
C GLY A 160 5.99 -18.90 -14.35
N ILE A 161 6.70 -18.75 -13.22
CA ILE A 161 6.37 -17.79 -12.18
C ILE A 161 7.13 -16.49 -12.40
N TYR A 162 6.38 -15.43 -12.69
CA TYR A 162 6.93 -14.10 -12.97
C TYR A 162 6.88 -13.23 -11.72
N MET A 163 8.03 -12.92 -11.16
CA MET A 163 8.17 -11.94 -10.06
C MET A 163 9.24 -10.90 -10.39
N VAL A 164 9.24 -9.80 -9.63
CA VAL A 164 10.25 -8.74 -9.77
C VAL A 164 11.61 -9.26 -9.35
N GLY A 165 12.69 -8.81 -10.02
CA GLY A 165 14.04 -9.32 -9.80
C GLY A 165 14.57 -9.19 -8.37
N ASP A 166 14.01 -8.28 -7.56
CA ASP A 166 14.28 -8.14 -6.13
C ASP A 166 13.50 -9.16 -5.25
N SER A 167 12.84 -10.14 -5.86
CA SER A 167 11.97 -11.13 -5.22
C SER A 167 10.73 -10.56 -4.54
N ARG A 168 10.25 -9.39 -4.94
CA ARG A 168 9.03 -8.79 -4.43
C ARG A 168 7.80 -9.42 -5.06
N ILE A 169 6.86 -9.83 -4.22
CA ILE A 169 5.55 -10.34 -4.63
C ILE A 169 4.43 -9.38 -4.25
N ASN A 170 3.34 -9.41 -5.04
CA ASN A 170 2.09 -8.75 -4.73
C ASN A 170 1.13 -9.76 -4.10
N ILE A 171 0.86 -9.63 -2.81
CA ILE A 171 -0.05 -10.52 -2.09
C ILE A 171 -1.48 -10.46 -2.64
N ALA A 172 -1.95 -9.26 -2.99
CA ALA A 172 -3.31 -9.10 -3.55
C ALA A 172 -3.49 -9.75 -4.93
N GLY A 173 -2.39 -10.07 -5.62
CA GLY A 173 -2.42 -10.76 -6.91
C GLY A 173 -2.31 -12.28 -6.82
N LEU A 174 -2.23 -12.85 -5.61
CA LEU A 174 -2.18 -14.30 -5.44
C LEU A 174 -3.57 -14.92 -5.61
N ASN A 175 -3.62 -16.02 -6.35
CA ASN A 175 -4.81 -16.86 -6.42
C ASN A 175 -4.68 -17.98 -5.37
N LYS A 176 -5.71 -18.17 -4.53
CA LYS A 176 -5.75 -19.22 -3.50
C LYS A 176 -5.45 -20.60 -4.06
N ASP A 177 -6.00 -20.92 -5.23
CA ASP A 177 -5.85 -22.23 -5.89
C ASP A 177 -4.41 -22.48 -6.38
N GLN A 178 -3.58 -21.44 -6.49
CA GLN A 178 -2.20 -21.54 -6.97
C GLN A 178 -1.15 -21.43 -5.86
N ILE A 179 -1.57 -21.23 -4.61
CA ILE A 179 -0.63 -21.03 -3.48
C ILE A 179 0.25 -22.26 -3.28
N ASP A 180 -0.30 -23.47 -3.36
CA ASP A 180 0.49 -24.68 -3.16
C ASP A 180 1.47 -24.93 -4.33
N TYR A 181 1.05 -24.64 -5.58
CA TYR A 181 1.97 -24.65 -6.72
C TYR A 181 3.10 -23.62 -6.56
N PHE A 182 2.76 -22.40 -6.18
CA PHE A 182 3.75 -21.35 -5.92
C PHE A 182 4.74 -21.77 -4.83
N SER A 183 4.23 -22.33 -3.72
CA SER A 183 5.05 -22.73 -2.57
C SER A 183 5.97 -23.90 -2.88
N SER A 184 5.50 -24.91 -3.63
CA SER A 184 6.33 -26.04 -4.08
C SER A 184 7.41 -25.61 -5.07
N SER A 185 7.09 -24.66 -5.97
CA SER A 185 8.07 -24.08 -6.88
C SER A 185 9.16 -23.29 -6.14
N ILE A 186 8.80 -22.52 -5.11
CA ILE A 186 9.77 -21.86 -4.23
C ILE A 186 10.68 -22.89 -3.56
N ALA A 187 10.11 -23.97 -3.02
CA ALA A 187 10.89 -25.03 -2.37
C ALA A 187 11.89 -25.72 -3.31
N SER A 188 11.58 -25.76 -4.61
CA SER A 188 12.45 -26.38 -5.62
C SER A 188 13.66 -25.53 -6.02
N VAL A 189 13.65 -24.24 -5.73
CA VAL A 189 14.72 -23.31 -6.14
C VAL A 189 15.61 -22.81 -5.00
N ILE A 190 15.25 -23.12 -3.74
CA ILE A 190 16.01 -22.67 -2.53
C ILE A 190 17.05 -23.66 -2.02
#